data_028707e0e90c9de901000bb9a96be21c
#
_entry.id   028707e0e90c9de901000bb9a96be21c
#
_cell.length_a   1.000
_cell.length_b   1.000
_cell.length_c   1.000
_cell.angle_alpha   90.00
_cell.angle_beta   90.00
_cell.angle_gamma   90.00
#
_symmetry.space_group_name_H-M   'P 1'
#
loop_
_entity.id
_entity.type
_entity.pdbx_description
1 polymer ?
#
loop_
_entity_poly.entity_id
_entity_poly.type
_entity_poly.pdbx_seq_one_letter_code
_entity_poly.pdbx_strand_id
1 'polypeptide(L)'
;MADKYDSQTQEEMNKLKDWLGKDDPITIATHQKVDADAAFSAALLTVLRPHAALAFVRADAEIVDERSIAVDLSNGPRAVKGLGIGSAFGLIVETMRDIDKPVYNALKRWAKQLNLTDSGKHCRDNVVLAGMVNAWKSLKFDDAKIVSRAIELIDGKIRAEKRNEELKTTAQSVSINGGVAVVPQGTRVKAGHLFKRGAKAVIRQSDCGQSVLISKKMLESGISLQELDPLLPEGWFVHSEGFMACFGSVKAPKNYKQSGIRITELVTIIKTWIKYHENAESPDPVKFVLDYLKDTLSTISLNE
;
A
#
# COMPACT_ATOMS: atom_id res chain seq x y z
N MET A 1 27.39 14.84 -0.27
CA MET A 1 26.75 13.64 -0.90
C MET A 1 27.19 13.66 -2.35
N ALA A 2 27.86 12.63 -2.84
CA ALA A 2 28.21 12.56 -4.27
C ALA A 2 26.91 12.59 -5.08
N ASP A 3 26.90 13.36 -6.17
CA ASP A 3 25.76 13.46 -7.07
C ASP A 3 25.43 12.06 -7.60
N LYS A 4 24.25 11.60 -7.22
CA LYS A 4 23.75 10.25 -7.57
C LYS A 4 23.48 10.11 -9.09
N TYR A 5 23.33 11.22 -9.76
CA TYR A 5 22.95 11.31 -11.17
C TYR A 5 23.98 12.11 -11.94
N ASP A 6 24.08 11.81 -13.24
CA ASP A 6 24.87 12.61 -14.18
C ASP A 6 24.27 14.02 -14.37
N SER A 7 25.05 14.93 -14.94
CA SER A 7 24.65 16.33 -15.14
C SER A 7 23.40 16.49 -16.01
N GLN A 8 23.23 15.65 -17.03
CA GLN A 8 22.09 15.69 -17.92
C GLN A 8 20.80 15.29 -17.17
N THR A 9 20.83 14.19 -16.43
CA THR A 9 19.70 13.73 -15.61
C THR A 9 19.31 14.80 -14.59
N GLN A 10 20.30 15.44 -13.95
CA GLN A 10 20.03 16.50 -12.98
C GLN A 10 19.40 17.73 -13.64
N GLU A 11 19.82 18.08 -14.84
CA GLU A 11 19.20 19.16 -15.63
C GLU A 11 17.75 18.87 -15.99
N GLU A 12 17.46 17.65 -16.48
CA GLU A 12 16.08 17.23 -16.76
C GLU A 12 15.20 17.27 -15.50
N MET A 13 15.71 16.82 -14.36
CA MET A 13 14.99 16.89 -13.06
C MET A 13 14.73 18.35 -12.65
N ASN A 14 15.67 19.27 -12.87
CA ASN A 14 15.50 20.68 -12.55
C ASN A 14 14.45 21.36 -13.46
N LYS A 15 14.48 21.06 -14.76
CA LYS A 15 13.46 21.51 -15.72
C LYS A 15 12.06 21.06 -15.30
N LEU A 16 11.96 19.79 -14.88
CA LEU A 16 10.69 19.23 -14.42
C LEU A 16 10.21 19.88 -13.12
N LYS A 17 11.09 20.14 -12.15
CA LYS A 17 10.78 20.85 -10.91
C LYS A 17 10.28 22.28 -11.19
N ASP A 18 10.97 23.01 -12.08
CA ASP A 18 10.57 24.36 -12.50
C ASP A 18 9.18 24.35 -13.14
N TRP A 19 8.93 23.40 -14.05
CA TRP A 19 7.64 23.26 -14.72
C TRP A 19 6.51 22.90 -13.74
N LEU A 20 6.75 22.00 -12.79
CA LEU A 20 5.78 21.63 -11.76
C LEU A 20 5.44 22.78 -10.80
N GLY A 21 6.35 23.74 -10.61
CA GLY A 21 6.16 24.92 -9.77
C GLY A 21 5.37 26.06 -10.43
N LYS A 22 5.04 25.99 -11.72
CA LYS A 22 4.31 27.05 -12.44
C LYS A 22 2.80 26.94 -12.23
N ASP A 23 2.13 28.06 -12.06
CA ASP A 23 0.66 28.09 -11.85
C ASP A 23 -0.14 28.23 -13.17
N ASP A 24 0.51 28.61 -14.25
CA ASP A 24 -0.12 28.83 -15.55
C ASP A 24 -0.70 27.56 -16.20
N PRO A 25 -1.67 27.71 -17.10
CA PRO A 25 -2.09 26.64 -17.99
C PRO A 25 -0.90 26.09 -18.78
N ILE A 26 -0.71 24.81 -18.78
CA ILE A 26 0.44 24.14 -19.34
C ILE A 26 -0.01 23.00 -20.24
N THR A 27 0.82 22.67 -21.20
CA THR A 27 0.59 21.53 -22.10
C THR A 27 1.59 20.43 -21.82
N ILE A 28 1.09 19.21 -21.72
CA ILE A 28 1.89 17.98 -21.70
C ILE A 28 1.86 17.40 -23.10
N ALA A 29 3.00 17.41 -23.76
CA ALA A 29 3.16 16.83 -25.10
C ALA A 29 3.83 15.47 -25.00
N THR A 30 3.31 14.47 -25.72
CA THR A 30 3.91 13.15 -25.88
C THR A 30 3.71 12.66 -27.31
N HIS A 31 4.42 11.58 -27.70
CA HIS A 31 4.32 11.10 -29.08
C HIS A 31 3.01 10.33 -29.33
N GLN A 32 2.55 10.36 -30.59
CA GLN A 32 1.46 9.53 -31.08
C GLN A 32 1.84 8.04 -31.01
N LYS A 33 0.83 7.17 -30.96
CA LYS A 33 0.98 5.72 -30.76
C LYS A 33 1.73 5.40 -29.47
N VAL A 34 1.28 6.05 -28.39
CA VAL A 34 1.92 5.97 -27.07
C VAL A 34 2.30 4.53 -26.69
N ASP A 35 3.51 4.36 -26.21
CA ASP A 35 3.93 3.13 -25.53
C ASP A 35 3.72 3.25 -24.02
N ALA A 36 4.32 2.38 -23.23
CA ALA A 36 4.09 2.40 -21.80
C ALA A 36 4.78 3.59 -21.11
N ASP A 37 5.97 3.97 -21.53
CA ASP A 37 6.68 5.11 -20.96
C ASP A 37 5.95 6.42 -21.27
N ALA A 38 5.61 6.66 -22.53
CA ALA A 38 4.85 7.82 -22.97
C ALA A 38 3.49 7.93 -22.24
N ALA A 39 2.73 6.82 -22.18
CA ALA A 39 1.40 6.80 -21.59
C ALA A 39 1.42 7.08 -20.08
N PHE A 40 2.31 6.42 -19.33
CA PHE A 40 2.38 6.57 -17.87
C PHE A 40 3.07 7.88 -17.47
N SER A 41 4.02 8.39 -18.26
CA SER A 41 4.64 9.70 -18.07
C SER A 41 3.63 10.84 -18.22
N ALA A 42 2.91 10.86 -19.34
CA ALA A 42 1.86 11.85 -19.59
C ALA A 42 0.75 11.76 -18.54
N ALA A 43 0.34 10.56 -18.18
CA ALA A 43 -0.67 10.33 -17.15
C ALA A 43 -0.23 10.85 -15.76
N LEU A 44 1.01 10.59 -15.35
CA LEU A 44 1.51 11.07 -14.05
C LEU A 44 1.56 12.59 -14.01
N LEU A 45 2.06 13.24 -15.06
CA LEU A 45 2.07 14.70 -15.14
C LEU A 45 0.66 15.28 -15.10
N THR A 46 -0.31 14.63 -15.77
CA THR A 46 -1.72 15.06 -15.71
C THR A 46 -2.29 14.93 -14.29
N VAL A 47 -1.95 13.86 -13.54
CA VAL A 47 -2.35 13.73 -12.13
C VAL A 47 -1.73 14.81 -11.26
N LEU A 48 -0.48 15.17 -11.51
CA LEU A 48 0.23 16.23 -10.78
C LEU A 48 -0.25 17.63 -11.17
N ARG A 49 -0.73 17.82 -12.40
CA ARG A 49 -1.20 19.09 -12.99
C ARG A 49 -2.55 18.87 -13.69
N PRO A 50 -3.66 18.77 -12.96
CA PRO A 50 -4.98 18.37 -13.51
C PRO A 50 -5.55 19.34 -14.56
N HIS A 51 -5.05 20.57 -14.61
CA HIS A 51 -5.48 21.59 -15.58
C HIS A 51 -4.61 21.66 -16.84
N ALA A 52 -3.56 20.81 -16.91
CA ALA A 52 -2.71 20.75 -18.09
C ALA A 52 -3.47 20.16 -19.28
N ALA A 53 -3.29 20.77 -20.46
CA ALA A 53 -3.77 20.19 -21.71
C ALA A 53 -2.84 19.02 -22.12
N LEU A 54 -3.41 18.00 -22.76
CA LEU A 54 -2.65 16.86 -23.28
C LEU A 54 -2.59 16.97 -24.81
N ALA A 55 -1.40 16.89 -25.39
CA ALA A 55 -1.15 16.92 -26.82
C ALA A 55 -0.39 15.68 -27.29
N PHE A 56 -0.83 15.08 -28.38
CA PHE A 56 -0.16 13.96 -29.05
C PHE A 56 0.47 14.47 -30.34
N VAL A 57 1.79 14.42 -30.41
CA VAL A 57 2.58 14.95 -31.51
C VAL A 57 3.38 13.84 -32.20
N ARG A 58 4.02 14.14 -33.31
CA ARG A 58 4.98 13.20 -33.92
C ARG A 58 6.19 13.03 -33.01
N ALA A 59 6.78 11.85 -32.98
CA ALA A 59 7.96 11.55 -32.15
C ALA A 59 9.18 12.43 -32.43
N ASP A 60 9.27 12.98 -33.67
CA ASP A 60 10.30 13.90 -34.11
C ASP A 60 9.92 15.39 -33.94
N ALA A 61 8.77 15.69 -33.37
CA ALA A 61 8.34 17.06 -33.14
C ALA A 61 9.21 17.77 -32.11
N GLU A 62 9.54 19.04 -32.38
CA GLU A 62 10.21 19.92 -31.43
C GLU A 62 9.18 20.77 -30.71
N ILE A 63 9.20 20.72 -29.37
CA ILE A 63 8.30 21.52 -28.53
C ILE A 63 9.08 22.71 -28.02
N VAL A 64 8.82 23.87 -28.58
CA VAL A 64 9.49 25.14 -28.25
C VAL A 64 8.69 26.03 -27.31
N ASP A 65 7.40 25.77 -27.14
CA ASP A 65 6.53 26.55 -26.24
C ASP A 65 6.99 26.42 -24.79
N GLU A 66 7.25 27.57 -24.15
CA GLU A 66 7.72 27.64 -22.77
C GLU A 66 6.70 27.14 -21.72
N ARG A 67 5.43 27.04 -22.10
CA ARG A 67 4.35 26.50 -21.25
C ARG A 67 4.15 25.01 -21.41
N SER A 68 4.90 24.38 -22.34
CA SER A 68 4.77 22.96 -22.62
C SER A 68 5.92 22.18 -22.01
N ILE A 69 5.65 20.94 -21.61
CA ILE A 69 6.67 19.94 -21.32
C ILE A 69 6.50 18.77 -22.27
N ALA A 70 7.59 18.35 -22.89
CA ALA A 70 7.64 17.21 -23.78
C ALA A 70 8.12 15.98 -23.00
N VAL A 71 7.31 14.93 -22.92
CA VAL A 71 7.68 13.68 -22.25
C VAL A 71 7.81 12.54 -23.24
N ASP A 72 8.87 11.80 -23.09
CA ASP A 72 9.26 10.73 -23.99
C ASP A 72 9.40 11.19 -25.46
N LEU A 73 9.83 12.44 -25.63
CA LEU A 73 10.21 13.05 -26.91
C LEU A 73 11.70 13.40 -26.89
N SER A 74 12.36 13.33 -28.06
CA SER A 74 13.81 13.52 -28.15
C SER A 74 14.22 14.97 -28.36
N ASN A 75 13.32 15.83 -28.82
CA ASN A 75 13.64 17.16 -29.32
C ASN A 75 12.96 18.25 -28.49
N GLY A 76 13.69 19.34 -28.32
CA GLY A 76 13.19 20.55 -27.65
C GLY A 76 13.84 20.87 -26.32
N PRO A 77 13.84 22.16 -25.94
CA PRO A 77 14.52 22.65 -24.72
C PRO A 77 13.89 22.14 -23.42
N ARG A 78 12.66 21.62 -23.49
CA ARG A 78 11.90 21.08 -22.35
C ARG A 78 11.55 19.61 -22.52
N ALA A 79 12.32 18.91 -23.33
CA ALA A 79 12.18 17.46 -23.46
C ALA A 79 12.67 16.76 -22.18
N VAL A 80 11.86 15.81 -21.71
CA VAL A 80 12.15 14.92 -20.58
C VAL A 80 12.12 13.51 -21.10
N LYS A 81 13.30 12.92 -21.32
CA LYS A 81 13.47 11.59 -21.89
C LYS A 81 13.88 10.56 -20.84
N GLY A 82 14.58 11.01 -19.80
CA GLY A 82 15.01 10.15 -18.70
C GLY A 82 16.12 9.16 -19.08
N LEU A 83 16.97 9.49 -20.06
CA LEU A 83 18.01 8.60 -20.59
C LEU A 83 18.95 8.07 -19.51
N GLY A 84 19.37 8.92 -18.56
CA GLY A 84 20.26 8.52 -17.46
C GLY A 84 19.61 7.64 -16.39
N ILE A 85 18.27 7.55 -16.39
CA ILE A 85 17.49 6.70 -15.44
C ILE A 85 16.91 5.48 -16.14
N GLY A 86 16.60 5.59 -17.44
CA GLY A 86 16.10 4.53 -18.30
C GLY A 86 14.66 4.71 -18.77
N SER A 87 13.93 5.75 -18.32
CA SER A 87 12.62 6.14 -18.84
C SER A 87 12.20 7.53 -18.36
N ALA A 88 11.35 8.22 -19.13
CA ALA A 88 10.78 9.50 -18.73
C ALA A 88 9.91 9.36 -17.45
N PHE A 89 9.11 8.30 -17.38
CA PHE A 89 8.32 7.99 -16.16
C PHE A 89 9.22 7.81 -14.94
N GLY A 90 10.33 7.08 -15.09
CA GLY A 90 11.29 6.89 -14.01
C GLY A 90 11.89 8.19 -13.52
N LEU A 91 12.20 9.12 -14.43
CA LEU A 91 12.71 10.45 -14.08
C LEU A 91 11.67 11.28 -13.32
N ILE A 92 10.41 11.30 -13.78
CA ILE A 92 9.34 12.02 -13.11
C ILE A 92 9.14 11.48 -11.69
N VAL A 93 9.06 10.14 -11.53
CA VAL A 93 8.89 9.51 -10.23
C VAL A 93 10.08 9.79 -9.30
N GLU A 94 11.31 9.76 -9.84
CA GLU A 94 12.51 10.05 -9.03
C GLU A 94 12.53 11.51 -8.56
N THR A 95 12.08 12.45 -9.40
CA THR A 95 11.93 13.86 -9.04
C THR A 95 10.93 14.04 -7.88
N MET A 96 9.89 13.20 -7.80
CA MET A 96 8.93 13.24 -6.68
C MET A 96 9.51 12.79 -5.34
N ARG A 97 10.68 12.17 -5.29
CA ARG A 97 11.31 11.75 -4.03
C ARG A 97 11.42 12.88 -3.02
N ASP A 98 11.76 14.08 -3.50
CA ASP A 98 11.98 15.25 -2.67
C ASP A 98 10.76 16.18 -2.60
N ILE A 99 9.84 16.09 -3.57
CA ILE A 99 8.65 16.95 -3.70
C ILE A 99 7.42 16.34 -3.02
N ASP A 100 7.09 15.09 -3.36
CA ASP A 100 5.91 14.36 -2.84
C ASP A 100 6.29 12.89 -2.58
N LYS A 101 6.78 12.63 -1.38
CA LYS A 101 7.22 11.31 -0.97
C LYS A 101 6.14 10.21 -1.07
N PRO A 102 4.87 10.45 -0.76
CA PRO A 102 3.77 9.53 -1.07
C PRO A 102 3.68 9.14 -2.55
N VAL A 103 3.76 10.10 -3.48
CA VAL A 103 3.78 9.81 -4.93
C VAL A 103 4.97 8.93 -5.28
N TYR A 104 6.17 9.31 -4.85
CA TYR A 104 7.36 8.49 -5.04
C TYR A 104 7.18 7.06 -4.51
N ASN A 105 6.71 6.91 -3.28
CA ASN A 105 6.52 5.60 -2.65
C ASN A 105 5.48 4.74 -3.38
N ALA A 106 4.41 5.36 -3.88
CA ALA A 106 3.38 4.70 -4.65
C ALA A 106 3.92 4.12 -5.96
N LEU A 107 4.81 4.85 -6.65
CA LEU A 107 5.15 4.60 -8.06
C LEU A 107 6.57 4.06 -8.28
N LYS A 108 7.49 4.12 -7.30
CA LYS A 108 8.90 3.71 -7.45
C LYS A 108 9.10 2.28 -8.01
N ARG A 109 8.18 1.34 -7.72
CA ARG A 109 8.24 -0.02 -8.28
C ARG A 109 7.90 -0.02 -9.76
N TRP A 110 6.89 0.74 -10.16
CA TRP A 110 6.51 0.89 -11.56
C TRP A 110 7.61 1.60 -12.36
N ALA A 111 8.18 2.67 -11.78
CA ALA A 111 9.33 3.36 -12.36
C ALA A 111 10.50 2.39 -12.62
N LYS A 112 10.86 1.57 -11.64
CA LYS A 112 11.92 0.56 -11.81
C LYS A 112 11.60 -0.42 -12.95
N GLN A 113 10.35 -0.84 -13.08
CA GLN A 113 9.93 -1.74 -14.16
C GLN A 113 10.08 -1.07 -15.54
N LEU A 114 9.53 0.15 -15.70
CA LEU A 114 9.61 0.88 -16.96
C LEU A 114 11.06 1.22 -17.35
N ASN A 115 11.88 1.64 -16.38
CA ASN A 115 13.31 1.89 -16.63
C ASN A 115 14.02 0.66 -17.21
N LEU A 116 13.70 -0.54 -16.74
CA LEU A 116 14.29 -1.77 -17.26
C LEU A 116 13.75 -2.10 -18.66
N THR A 117 12.44 -1.93 -18.88
CA THR A 117 11.81 -2.23 -20.18
C THR A 117 12.33 -1.30 -21.26
N ASP A 118 12.35 0.00 -20.98
CA ASP A 118 12.76 1.01 -21.94
C ASP A 118 14.27 0.93 -22.27
N SER A 119 15.07 0.51 -21.28
CA SER A 119 16.50 0.22 -21.49
C SER A 119 16.75 -1.13 -22.19
N GLY A 120 15.73 -1.84 -22.68
CA GLY A 120 15.87 -3.17 -23.31
C GLY A 120 16.30 -4.29 -22.38
N LYS A 121 16.26 -4.09 -21.06
CA LYS A 121 16.63 -5.09 -20.07
C LYS A 121 15.40 -5.92 -19.69
N HIS A 122 15.53 -7.24 -19.76
CA HIS A 122 14.46 -8.12 -19.32
C HIS A 122 14.28 -8.09 -17.79
N CYS A 123 13.06 -7.76 -17.35
CA CYS A 123 12.63 -7.97 -15.98
C CYS A 123 11.40 -8.90 -15.99
N ARG A 124 11.40 -9.94 -15.17
CA ARG A 124 10.27 -10.88 -15.09
C ARG A 124 8.96 -10.19 -14.72
N ASP A 125 9.05 -9.05 -14.01
CA ASP A 125 7.90 -8.25 -13.59
C ASP A 125 7.46 -7.20 -14.63
N ASN A 126 8.14 -7.08 -15.76
CA ASN A 126 7.88 -6.07 -16.83
C ASN A 126 6.55 -6.25 -17.54
N VAL A 127 5.95 -7.41 -17.39
CA VAL A 127 4.75 -7.80 -18.15
C VAL A 127 3.55 -6.93 -17.82
N VAL A 128 3.51 -6.27 -16.64
CA VAL A 128 2.29 -5.63 -16.15
C VAL A 128 1.98 -4.33 -16.91
N LEU A 129 2.85 -3.30 -16.89
CA LEU A 129 2.49 -1.99 -17.45
C LEU A 129 2.50 -1.98 -18.97
N ALA A 130 3.56 -2.52 -19.60
CA ALA A 130 3.63 -2.64 -21.05
C ALA A 130 2.54 -3.58 -21.59
N GLY A 131 2.27 -4.68 -20.89
CA GLY A 131 1.18 -5.60 -21.22
C GLY A 131 -0.20 -4.95 -21.12
N MET A 132 -0.44 -4.06 -20.15
CA MET A 132 -1.69 -3.30 -20.06
C MET A 132 -1.88 -2.35 -21.22
N VAL A 133 -0.85 -1.59 -21.60
CA VAL A 133 -0.92 -0.70 -22.76
C VAL A 133 -1.16 -1.51 -24.05
N ASN A 134 -0.49 -2.64 -24.22
CA ASN A 134 -0.70 -3.52 -25.37
C ASN A 134 -2.13 -4.10 -25.39
N ALA A 135 -2.69 -4.48 -24.23
CA ALA A 135 -4.08 -4.92 -24.12
C ALA A 135 -5.06 -3.80 -24.52
N TRP A 136 -4.84 -2.57 -24.06
CA TRP A 136 -5.67 -1.43 -24.46
C TRP A 136 -5.57 -1.12 -25.96
N LYS A 137 -4.38 -1.21 -26.56
CA LYS A 137 -4.19 -1.11 -28.02
C LYS A 137 -4.96 -2.22 -28.75
N SER A 138 -4.95 -3.44 -28.24
CA SER A 138 -5.70 -4.56 -28.82
C SER A 138 -7.22 -4.34 -28.74
N LEU A 139 -7.69 -3.58 -27.76
CA LEU A 139 -9.07 -3.09 -27.65
C LEU A 139 -9.35 -1.88 -28.55
N LYS A 140 -8.38 -1.49 -29.39
CA LYS A 140 -8.45 -0.34 -30.32
C LYS A 140 -8.71 0.99 -29.62
N PHE A 141 -8.20 1.16 -28.39
CA PHE A 141 -8.21 2.46 -27.73
C PHE A 141 -7.24 3.39 -28.46
N ASP A 142 -7.65 4.65 -28.64
CA ASP A 142 -6.75 5.72 -29.07
C ASP A 142 -5.80 6.16 -27.94
N ASP A 143 -4.83 6.99 -28.28
CA ASP A 143 -3.81 7.47 -27.34
C ASP A 143 -4.44 8.20 -26.15
N ALA A 144 -5.44 9.03 -26.37
CA ALA A 144 -6.13 9.77 -25.33
C ALA A 144 -6.82 8.83 -24.33
N LYS A 145 -7.46 7.78 -24.82
CA LYS A 145 -8.12 6.77 -24.01
C LYS A 145 -7.11 5.92 -23.21
N ILE A 146 -5.97 5.59 -23.83
CA ILE A 146 -4.88 4.86 -23.16
C ILE A 146 -4.34 5.69 -21.99
N VAL A 147 -4.02 6.97 -22.23
CA VAL A 147 -3.54 7.88 -21.17
C VAL A 147 -4.61 8.08 -20.10
N SER A 148 -5.89 8.22 -20.45
CA SER A 148 -6.99 8.30 -19.47
C SER A 148 -7.03 7.09 -18.54
N ARG A 149 -6.82 5.86 -19.06
CA ARG A 149 -6.75 4.65 -18.24
C ARG A 149 -5.50 4.61 -17.34
N ALA A 150 -4.38 5.11 -17.83
CA ALA A 150 -3.17 5.24 -17.04
C ALA A 150 -3.36 6.26 -15.90
N ILE A 151 -4.07 7.38 -16.13
CA ILE A 151 -4.45 8.38 -15.10
C ILE A 151 -5.25 7.72 -13.98
N GLU A 152 -6.30 6.96 -14.31
CA GLU A 152 -7.13 6.25 -13.32
C GLU A 152 -6.30 5.32 -12.42
N LEU A 153 -5.35 4.58 -13.02
CA LEU A 153 -4.47 3.68 -12.29
C LEU A 153 -3.47 4.41 -11.39
N ILE A 154 -2.83 5.46 -11.89
CA ILE A 154 -1.85 6.26 -11.15
C ILE A 154 -2.54 6.96 -9.98
N ASP A 155 -3.66 7.64 -10.20
CA ASP A 155 -4.41 8.33 -9.17
C ASP A 155 -4.86 7.35 -8.08
N GLY A 156 -5.44 6.21 -8.48
CA GLY A 156 -5.83 5.16 -7.55
C GLY A 156 -4.65 4.64 -6.71
N LYS A 157 -3.48 4.47 -7.31
CA LYS A 157 -2.26 4.02 -6.64
C LYS A 157 -1.73 5.04 -5.65
N ILE A 158 -1.71 6.32 -6.02
CA ILE A 158 -1.28 7.44 -5.17
C ILE A 158 -2.24 7.59 -3.97
N ARG A 159 -3.54 7.59 -4.20
CA ARG A 159 -4.55 7.65 -3.12
C ARG A 159 -4.43 6.48 -2.15
N ALA A 160 -4.18 5.29 -2.66
CA ALA A 160 -3.97 4.11 -1.82
C ALA A 160 -2.73 4.25 -0.94
N GLU A 161 -1.63 4.84 -1.44
CA GLU A 161 -0.42 5.07 -0.67
C GLU A 161 -0.61 6.20 0.36
N LYS A 162 -1.22 7.33 -0.01
CA LYS A 162 -1.57 8.41 0.94
C LYS A 162 -2.41 7.87 2.10
N ARG A 163 -3.45 7.10 1.77
CA ARG A 163 -4.27 6.42 2.79
C ARG A 163 -3.46 5.44 3.65
N ASN A 164 -2.49 4.75 3.06
CA ASN A 164 -1.62 3.83 3.79
C ASN A 164 -0.72 4.55 4.80
N GLU A 165 -0.19 5.72 4.46
CA GLU A 165 0.59 6.56 5.40
C GLU A 165 -0.29 7.12 6.53
N GLU A 166 -1.51 7.55 6.25
CA GLU A 166 -2.48 7.95 7.29
C GLU A 166 -2.76 6.80 8.28
N LEU A 167 -3.02 5.60 7.75
CA LEU A 167 -3.24 4.42 8.57
C LEU A 167 -2.01 4.02 9.40
N LYS A 168 -0.82 4.28 8.90
CA LYS A 168 0.44 4.06 9.61
C LYS A 168 0.62 5.08 10.75
N THR A 169 0.28 6.34 10.52
CA THR A 169 0.29 7.37 11.55
C THR A 169 -0.73 7.02 12.65
N THR A 170 -1.95 6.67 12.28
CA THR A 170 -2.98 6.21 13.25
C THR A 170 -2.52 4.99 14.03
N ALA A 171 -1.78 4.07 13.39
CA ALA A 171 -1.24 2.91 14.08
C ALA A 171 -0.28 3.29 15.22
N GLN A 172 0.38 4.44 15.17
CA GLN A 172 1.29 4.88 16.23
C GLN A 172 0.57 5.22 17.54
N SER A 173 -0.67 5.65 17.47
CA SER A 173 -1.49 5.96 18.66
C SER A 173 -2.08 4.72 19.34
N VAL A 174 -2.09 3.55 18.68
CA VAL A 174 -2.60 2.31 19.28
C VAL A 174 -1.55 1.72 20.21
N SER A 175 -1.90 1.51 21.47
CA SER A 175 -1.03 0.87 22.46
C SER A 175 -0.89 -0.63 22.20
N ILE A 176 0.30 -1.16 22.49
CA ILE A 176 0.59 -2.59 22.45
C ILE A 176 0.98 -3.01 23.87
N ASN A 177 0.24 -3.95 24.46
CA ASN A 177 0.47 -4.42 25.82
C ASN A 177 0.49 -5.95 25.85
N GLY A 178 1.57 -6.56 26.36
CA GLY A 178 1.74 -8.01 26.36
C GLY A 178 1.67 -8.63 24.95
N GLY A 179 2.21 -7.93 23.95
CA GLY A 179 2.17 -8.39 22.55
C GLY A 179 0.81 -8.22 21.85
N VAL A 180 -0.21 -7.68 22.53
CA VAL A 180 -1.57 -7.51 21.99
C VAL A 180 -1.85 -6.04 21.74
N ALA A 181 -2.31 -5.71 20.54
CA ALA A 181 -2.86 -4.42 20.18
C ALA A 181 -4.39 -4.51 20.09
N VAL A 182 -5.09 -3.67 20.85
CA VAL A 182 -6.55 -3.54 20.77
C VAL A 182 -6.87 -2.29 19.96
N VAL A 183 -7.58 -2.48 18.86
CA VAL A 183 -8.00 -1.39 17.97
C VAL A 183 -9.42 -0.99 18.38
N PRO A 184 -9.62 0.22 18.90
CA PRO A 184 -10.96 0.69 19.29
C PRO A 184 -11.91 0.74 18.09
N GLN A 185 -13.20 0.60 18.37
CA GLN A 185 -14.26 0.80 17.37
C GLN A 185 -14.14 2.18 16.69
N GLY A 186 -14.38 2.24 15.40
CA GLY A 186 -14.21 3.46 14.60
C GLY A 186 -12.76 3.78 14.20
N THR A 187 -11.76 3.17 14.84
CA THR A 187 -10.36 3.41 14.51
C THR A 187 -9.93 2.61 13.27
N ARG A 188 -9.50 3.32 12.22
CA ARG A 188 -9.00 2.70 10.99
C ARG A 188 -7.49 2.50 11.06
N VAL A 189 -7.06 1.25 11.10
CA VAL A 189 -5.64 0.86 11.18
C VAL A 189 -5.45 -0.46 10.40
N LYS A 190 -4.31 -0.64 9.73
CA LYS A 190 -3.93 -1.95 9.19
C LYS A 190 -3.18 -2.76 10.24
N ALA A 191 -3.56 -4.02 10.46
CA ALA A 191 -2.87 -4.92 11.38
C ALA A 191 -1.36 -5.01 11.08
N GLY A 192 -0.97 -5.00 9.80
CA GLY A 192 0.44 -5.02 9.39
C GLY A 192 1.28 -3.87 9.93
N HIS A 193 0.69 -2.69 10.19
CA HIS A 193 1.42 -1.58 10.82
C HIS A 193 1.65 -1.84 12.31
N LEU A 194 0.69 -2.48 13.00
CA LEU A 194 0.82 -2.87 14.40
C LEU A 194 1.81 -4.03 14.57
N PHE A 195 1.79 -5.01 13.67
CA PHE A 195 2.77 -6.10 13.66
C PHE A 195 4.20 -5.60 13.46
N LYS A 196 4.42 -4.61 12.60
CA LYS A 196 5.72 -3.95 12.44
C LYS A 196 6.19 -3.21 13.70
N ARG A 197 5.28 -2.82 14.59
CA ARG A 197 5.57 -2.21 15.90
C ARG A 197 5.74 -3.24 17.01
N GLY A 198 5.72 -4.54 16.70
CA GLY A 198 5.94 -5.63 17.65
C GLY A 198 4.67 -6.26 18.21
N ALA A 199 3.47 -5.89 17.73
CA ALA A 199 2.28 -6.65 18.10
C ALA A 199 2.41 -8.09 17.58
N LYS A 200 2.06 -9.06 18.43
CA LYS A 200 1.94 -10.48 18.08
C LYS A 200 0.51 -10.79 17.64
N ALA A 201 -0.46 -10.17 18.31
CA ALA A 201 -1.87 -10.25 17.96
C ALA A 201 -2.52 -8.84 17.89
N VAL A 202 -3.52 -8.71 17.03
CA VAL A 202 -4.36 -7.52 16.88
C VAL A 202 -5.81 -7.91 17.05
N ILE A 203 -6.46 -7.33 18.05
CA ILE A 203 -7.87 -7.50 18.32
C ILE A 203 -8.62 -6.27 17.82
N ARG A 204 -9.71 -6.48 17.09
CA ARG A 204 -10.57 -5.42 16.56
C ARG A 204 -12.00 -5.62 16.98
N GLN A 205 -12.65 -4.51 17.31
CA GLN A 205 -14.09 -4.43 17.45
C GLN A 205 -14.64 -3.51 16.37
N SER A 206 -15.72 -3.92 15.72
CA SER A 206 -16.42 -3.17 14.67
C SER A 206 -17.92 -3.33 14.85
N ASP A 207 -18.71 -2.54 14.12
CA ASP A 207 -20.18 -2.64 14.12
C ASP A 207 -20.68 -3.99 13.61
N CYS A 208 -19.87 -4.70 12.82
CA CYS A 208 -20.20 -6.01 12.25
C CYS A 208 -19.58 -7.19 12.99
N GLY A 209 -18.88 -6.98 14.11
CA GLY A 209 -18.32 -8.06 14.92
C GLY A 209 -16.95 -7.78 15.53
N GLN A 210 -16.32 -8.85 15.97
CA GLN A 210 -14.99 -8.87 16.58
C GLN A 210 -14.04 -9.72 15.74
N SER A 211 -12.75 -9.41 15.76
CA SER A 211 -11.74 -10.24 15.10
C SER A 211 -10.40 -10.20 15.82
N VAL A 212 -9.69 -11.32 15.74
CA VAL A 212 -8.31 -11.48 16.16
C VAL A 212 -7.48 -11.85 14.95
N LEU A 213 -6.35 -11.19 14.77
CA LEU A 213 -5.34 -11.54 13.76
C LEU A 213 -4.00 -11.73 14.45
N ILE A 214 -3.23 -12.70 14.03
CA ILE A 214 -1.86 -12.91 14.51
C ILE A 214 -0.83 -12.56 13.45
N SER A 215 0.38 -12.26 13.91
CA SER A 215 1.47 -11.90 13.02
C SER A 215 1.96 -13.11 12.21
N LYS A 216 2.48 -12.84 11.01
CA LYS A 216 3.10 -13.87 10.17
C LYS A 216 4.23 -14.61 10.90
N LYS A 217 4.98 -13.90 11.76
CA LYS A 217 6.06 -14.49 12.54
C LYS A 217 5.56 -15.58 13.50
N MET A 218 4.39 -15.40 14.12
CA MET A 218 3.78 -16.44 14.97
C MET A 218 3.43 -17.67 14.15
N LEU A 219 2.77 -17.49 12.99
CA LEU A 219 2.44 -18.61 12.09
C LEU A 219 3.67 -19.37 11.62
N GLU A 220 4.73 -18.66 11.24
CA GLU A 220 6.01 -19.26 10.82
C GLU A 220 6.69 -20.04 11.96
N SER A 221 6.35 -19.73 13.21
CA SER A 221 6.77 -20.49 14.40
C SER A 221 5.82 -21.62 14.77
N GLY A 222 4.83 -21.94 13.92
CA GLY A 222 3.85 -23.02 14.16
C GLY A 222 2.70 -22.64 15.10
N ILE A 223 2.59 -21.38 15.52
CA ILE A 223 1.56 -20.91 16.46
C ILE A 223 0.30 -20.51 15.69
N SER A 224 -0.85 -21.07 16.01
CA SER A 224 -2.10 -20.94 15.26
C SER A 224 -3.29 -20.62 16.17
N LEU A 225 -4.17 -19.73 15.73
CA LEU A 225 -5.43 -19.45 16.43
C LEU A 225 -6.39 -20.67 16.47
N GLN A 226 -6.13 -21.71 15.68
CA GLN A 226 -6.90 -22.97 15.78
C GLN A 226 -6.80 -23.61 17.16
N GLU A 227 -5.69 -23.40 17.87
CA GLU A 227 -5.50 -23.87 19.25
C GLU A 227 -6.52 -23.25 20.21
N LEU A 228 -7.04 -22.06 19.89
CA LEU A 228 -8.02 -21.36 20.72
C LEU A 228 -9.48 -21.63 20.31
N ASP A 229 -9.73 -22.36 19.24
CA ASP A 229 -11.08 -22.66 18.76
C ASP A 229 -11.99 -23.23 19.88
N PRO A 230 -11.52 -24.18 20.73
CA PRO A 230 -12.33 -24.71 21.85
C PRO A 230 -12.68 -23.68 22.93
N LEU A 231 -11.98 -22.54 23.00
CA LEU A 231 -12.23 -21.46 23.97
C LEU A 231 -13.13 -20.35 23.42
N LEU A 232 -13.38 -20.35 22.13
CA LEU A 232 -14.21 -19.34 21.49
C LEU A 232 -15.68 -19.76 21.54
N PRO A 233 -16.61 -18.83 21.84
CA PRO A 233 -18.04 -19.12 21.86
C PRO A 233 -18.57 -19.59 20.50
N GLU A 234 -19.70 -20.28 20.52
CA GLU A 234 -20.40 -20.69 19.30
C GLU A 234 -20.62 -19.50 18.34
N GLY A 235 -20.44 -19.75 17.05
CA GLY A 235 -20.59 -18.76 15.98
C GLY A 235 -19.31 -17.99 15.64
N TRP A 236 -18.21 -18.21 16.35
CA TRP A 236 -16.90 -17.77 15.89
C TRP A 236 -16.44 -18.62 14.72
N PHE A 237 -15.70 -17.98 13.82
CA PHE A 237 -15.00 -18.62 12.70
C PHE A 237 -13.50 -18.51 12.92
N VAL A 238 -12.79 -19.62 12.85
CA VAL A 238 -11.33 -19.66 12.81
C VAL A 238 -10.89 -20.06 11.41
N HIS A 239 -10.02 -19.28 10.81
CA HIS A 239 -9.49 -19.54 9.47
C HIS A 239 -8.65 -20.82 9.46
N SER A 240 -8.75 -21.65 8.40
CA SER A 240 -8.02 -22.91 8.27
C SER A 240 -6.51 -22.80 8.42
N GLU A 241 -5.94 -21.65 7.99
CA GLU A 241 -4.51 -21.34 8.16
C GLU A 241 -4.19 -20.75 9.55
N GLY A 242 -5.17 -20.59 10.43
CA GLY A 242 -5.00 -20.13 11.80
C GLY A 242 -4.54 -18.71 12.01
N PHE A 243 -4.51 -17.85 10.99
CA PHE A 243 -4.04 -16.46 11.14
C PHE A 243 -5.12 -15.50 11.62
N MET A 244 -6.38 -15.90 11.56
CA MET A 244 -7.53 -15.06 11.89
C MET A 244 -8.62 -15.87 12.59
N ALA A 245 -9.20 -15.30 13.64
CA ALA A 245 -10.47 -15.72 14.21
C ALA A 245 -11.44 -14.53 14.20
N CYS A 246 -12.72 -14.74 13.90
CA CYS A 246 -13.70 -13.65 13.89
C CYS A 246 -15.12 -14.11 14.22
N PHE A 247 -15.87 -13.19 14.83
CA PHE A 247 -17.30 -13.27 15.02
C PHE A 247 -17.96 -12.17 14.19
N GLY A 248 -18.49 -12.53 13.02
CA GLY A 248 -18.99 -11.58 12.03
C GLY A 248 -17.88 -10.84 11.26
N SER A 249 -18.23 -10.32 10.11
CA SER A 249 -17.36 -9.54 9.25
C SER A 249 -18.19 -8.64 8.32
N VAL A 250 -17.53 -7.75 7.56
CA VAL A 250 -18.20 -6.95 6.53
C VAL A 250 -18.90 -7.84 5.48
N LYS A 251 -18.35 -9.02 5.17
CA LYS A 251 -18.91 -9.97 4.20
C LYS A 251 -20.03 -10.86 4.79
N ALA A 252 -19.96 -11.10 6.09
CA ALA A 252 -20.92 -11.92 6.83
C ALA A 252 -21.19 -11.26 8.19
N PRO A 253 -21.91 -10.13 8.22
CA PRO A 253 -22.22 -9.43 9.44
C PRO A 253 -23.13 -10.28 10.31
N LYS A 254 -22.87 -10.30 11.62
CA LYS A 254 -23.76 -10.91 12.60
C LYS A 254 -24.72 -9.86 13.11
N ASN A 255 -26.01 -10.19 13.08
CA ASN A 255 -27.06 -9.32 13.60
C ASN A 255 -27.11 -9.28 15.14
N TYR A 256 -26.35 -10.14 15.82
CA TYR A 256 -26.25 -10.10 17.27
C TYR A 256 -25.22 -9.07 17.69
N LYS A 257 -25.59 -8.26 18.64
CA LYS A 257 -24.72 -7.25 19.23
C LYS A 257 -23.60 -7.84 20.12
N GLN A 258 -23.68 -9.12 20.46
CA GLN A 258 -22.76 -9.79 21.39
C GLN A 258 -22.14 -11.02 20.72
N SER A 259 -20.83 -11.10 20.76
CA SER A 259 -20.03 -12.22 20.25
C SER A 259 -19.93 -13.39 21.23
N GLY A 260 -20.68 -13.37 22.33
CA GLY A 260 -20.56 -14.34 23.43
C GLY A 260 -19.32 -14.18 24.29
N ILE A 261 -18.43 -13.22 23.98
CA ILE A 261 -17.21 -12.93 24.75
C ILE A 261 -16.98 -11.42 24.80
N ARG A 262 -16.65 -10.89 25.97
CA ARG A 262 -16.30 -9.48 26.13
C ARG A 262 -14.89 -9.22 25.59
N ILE A 263 -14.63 -8.00 25.11
CA ILE A 263 -13.32 -7.64 24.56
C ILE A 263 -12.19 -7.82 25.60
N THR A 264 -12.46 -7.54 26.86
CA THR A 264 -11.52 -7.70 27.97
C THR A 264 -11.15 -9.16 28.21
N GLU A 265 -12.11 -10.05 28.13
CA GLU A 265 -11.90 -11.51 28.25
C GLU A 265 -11.10 -12.03 27.06
N LEU A 266 -11.46 -11.62 25.84
CA LEU A 266 -10.72 -11.97 24.63
C LEU A 266 -9.27 -11.50 24.71
N VAL A 267 -9.03 -10.29 25.20
CA VAL A 267 -7.67 -9.75 25.41
C VAL A 267 -6.90 -10.60 26.41
N THR A 268 -7.53 -11.02 27.49
CA THR A 268 -6.91 -11.87 28.53
C THR A 268 -6.56 -13.24 27.95
N ILE A 269 -7.47 -13.89 27.25
CA ILE A 269 -7.24 -15.17 26.56
C ILE A 269 -6.02 -15.07 25.65
N ILE A 270 -6.00 -14.07 24.75
CA ILE A 270 -4.92 -13.91 23.77
C ILE A 270 -3.58 -13.59 24.44
N LYS A 271 -3.55 -12.75 25.47
CA LYS A 271 -2.31 -12.47 26.22
C LYS A 271 -1.77 -13.70 26.92
N THR A 272 -2.63 -14.46 27.58
CA THR A 272 -2.24 -15.68 28.29
C THR A 272 -1.72 -16.74 27.31
N TRP A 273 -2.39 -16.90 26.17
CA TRP A 273 -1.96 -17.78 25.11
C TRP A 273 -0.60 -17.36 24.49
N ILE A 274 -0.37 -16.06 24.26
CA ILE A 274 0.93 -15.56 23.82
C ILE A 274 2.01 -15.87 24.85
N LYS A 275 1.74 -15.64 26.14
CA LYS A 275 2.66 -15.92 27.26
C LYS A 275 2.99 -17.41 27.35
N TYR A 276 2.01 -18.28 27.12
CA TYR A 276 2.24 -19.72 27.04
C TYR A 276 3.32 -20.06 26.00
N HIS A 277 3.18 -19.55 24.77
CA HIS A 277 4.14 -19.80 23.71
C HIS A 277 5.52 -19.14 23.89
N GLU A 278 5.62 -18.17 24.79
CA GLU A 278 6.91 -17.58 25.17
C GLU A 278 7.67 -18.40 26.21
N ASN A 279 6.96 -19.10 27.10
CA ASN A 279 7.55 -19.73 28.28
C ASN A 279 7.41 -21.27 28.30
N ALA A 280 6.74 -21.86 27.32
CA ALA A 280 6.56 -23.30 26.96
C ALA A 280 6.93 -24.34 28.04
N GLU A 281 6.26 -24.36 29.19
CA GLU A 281 6.43 -25.41 30.20
C GLU A 281 5.28 -26.45 30.22
N SER A 282 4.17 -26.18 29.50
CA SER A 282 2.98 -27.03 29.47
C SER A 282 2.74 -27.59 28.05
N PRO A 283 2.31 -28.85 27.91
CA PRO A 283 2.02 -29.42 26.58
C PRO A 283 0.67 -28.97 25.98
N ASP A 284 -0.21 -28.32 26.76
CA ASP A 284 -1.59 -27.98 26.36
C ASP A 284 -1.90 -26.50 26.55
N PRO A 285 -1.96 -25.71 25.45
CA PRO A 285 -2.27 -24.29 25.50
C PRO A 285 -3.67 -23.97 26.01
N VAL A 286 -4.67 -24.82 25.71
CA VAL A 286 -6.06 -24.63 26.11
C VAL A 286 -6.18 -24.77 27.62
N LYS A 287 -5.61 -25.86 28.17
CA LYS A 287 -5.59 -26.11 29.60
C LYS A 287 -4.89 -24.98 30.34
N PHE A 288 -3.74 -24.53 29.87
CA PHE A 288 -3.00 -23.43 30.47
C PHE A 288 -3.82 -22.13 30.54
N VAL A 289 -4.53 -21.78 29.46
CA VAL A 289 -5.39 -20.59 29.40
C VAL A 289 -6.59 -20.76 30.34
N LEU A 290 -7.23 -21.93 30.38
CA LEU A 290 -8.37 -22.18 31.26
C LEU A 290 -7.99 -22.11 32.73
N ASP A 291 -6.87 -22.70 33.13
CA ASP A 291 -6.40 -22.67 34.51
C ASP A 291 -6.07 -21.23 34.94
N TYR A 292 -5.40 -20.44 34.11
CA TYR A 292 -5.14 -19.03 34.35
C TYR A 292 -6.42 -18.20 34.48
N LEU A 293 -7.44 -18.44 33.66
CA LEU A 293 -8.73 -17.76 33.75
C LEU A 293 -9.48 -18.07 35.05
N LYS A 294 -9.45 -19.34 35.46
CA LYS A 294 -10.06 -19.75 36.75
C LYS A 294 -9.40 -19.04 37.93
N ASP A 295 -8.07 -19.01 37.96
CA ASP A 295 -7.32 -18.35 39.04
C ASP A 295 -7.60 -16.84 39.07
N THR A 296 -7.67 -16.20 37.92
CA THR A 296 -7.93 -14.76 37.80
C THR A 296 -9.36 -14.39 38.19
N LEU A 297 -10.36 -15.20 37.79
CA LEU A 297 -11.77 -14.97 38.13
C LEU A 297 -12.06 -15.25 39.60
N SER A 298 -11.43 -16.24 40.20
CA SER A 298 -11.56 -16.52 41.65
C SER A 298 -10.99 -15.40 42.52
N THR A 299 -9.96 -14.71 42.05
CA THR A 299 -9.35 -13.56 42.76
C THR A 299 -10.22 -12.29 42.69
N ILE A 300 -11.00 -12.11 41.62
CA ILE A 300 -11.90 -10.96 41.46
C ILE A 300 -13.16 -11.11 42.33
N SER A 301 -13.71 -12.33 42.45
CA SER A 301 -14.91 -12.61 43.29
C SER A 301 -14.66 -12.58 44.80
N LEU A 302 -13.40 -12.53 45.24
CA LEU A 302 -13.03 -12.40 46.65
C LEU A 302 -12.85 -10.93 47.11
N ASN A 303 -12.89 -9.98 46.16
CA ASN A 303 -12.70 -8.55 46.43
C ASN A 303 -13.96 -7.70 46.17
N GLU A 304 -15.12 -8.31 45.88
CA GLU A 304 -16.46 -7.73 45.92
C GLU A 304 -17.20 -8.16 47.23
#